data_7ad431d372d2b34085567a8e4fb2da83
#
_entry.id   7ad431d372d2b34085567a8e4fb2da83
#
_cell.length_a   1.000
_cell.length_b   1.000
_cell.length_c   1.000
_cell.angle_alpha   90.00
_cell.angle_beta   90.00
_cell.angle_gamma   90.00
#
_symmetry.space_group_name_H-M   'P 1'
#
loop_
_entity.id
_entity.type
_entity.pdbx_description
1 polymer ?
#
loop_
_entity_poly.entity_id
_entity_poly.type
_entity_poly.pdbx_seq_one_letter_code
_entity_poly.pdbx_strand_id
1 'polypeptide(L)'
;MLNDMAVKGDASFKAAVNDTDSASKGKSYSVEIKGANYNHFLGKKIGDVVDGQFVGEGDQSLLGYTLQITGGSDKTGTPMRSDIAGGNRQAVLVTQGVGYKAHKLVKKKGKLYRYRYNGIRKRRYFRGNTITQDTRQLNLKVVESGKKKLADLFPDKEGKKKGESDES
;
A
#
# COMPACT_ATOMS: atom_id res chain seq x y z
N MET A 1 17.82 -18.17 -27.11
CA MET A 1 16.94 -18.97 -26.23
C MET A 1 16.57 -18.10 -25.03
N LEU A 2 15.43 -17.44 -25.12
CA LEU A 2 14.89 -16.62 -24.03
C LEU A 2 14.21 -17.57 -23.04
N ASN A 3 14.81 -17.72 -21.86
CA ASN A 3 14.22 -18.48 -20.76
C ASN A 3 12.95 -17.78 -20.31
N ASP A 4 11.84 -18.33 -20.71
CA ASP A 4 10.50 -18.05 -20.19
C ASP A 4 10.46 -18.57 -18.75
N MET A 5 10.88 -17.73 -17.79
CA MET A 5 10.65 -18.01 -16.38
C MET A 5 9.16 -17.78 -16.13
N ALA A 6 8.38 -18.83 -16.30
CA ALA A 6 6.99 -18.88 -15.88
C ALA A 6 6.91 -18.48 -14.42
N VAL A 7 6.41 -17.26 -14.17
CA VAL A 7 6.11 -16.74 -12.82
C VAL A 7 4.97 -17.60 -12.27
N LYS A 8 5.30 -18.54 -11.38
CA LYS A 8 4.33 -19.36 -10.67
C LYS A 8 3.46 -18.45 -9.77
N GLY A 9 2.21 -18.29 -10.13
CA GLY A 9 1.19 -17.55 -9.40
C GLY A 9 0.94 -16.17 -10.02
N ASP A 10 -0.32 -15.77 -10.08
CA ASP A 10 -0.74 -14.46 -10.60
C ASP A 10 -0.05 -13.33 -9.82
N ALA A 11 0.96 -12.72 -10.44
CA ALA A 11 1.65 -11.58 -9.86
C ALA A 11 0.67 -10.41 -9.78
N SER A 12 0.38 -9.95 -8.57
CA SER A 12 -0.55 -8.84 -8.35
C SER A 12 -0.08 -7.92 -7.23
N PHE A 13 -0.42 -6.64 -7.37
CA PHE A 13 -0.33 -5.68 -6.28
C PHE A 13 -1.72 -5.42 -5.69
N LYS A 14 -1.77 -5.26 -4.38
CA LYS A 14 -2.92 -4.70 -3.68
C LYS A 14 -2.70 -3.20 -3.50
N ALA A 15 -3.36 -2.39 -4.32
CA ALA A 15 -3.26 -0.94 -4.24
C ALA A 15 -4.28 -0.38 -3.24
N ALA A 16 -3.81 0.47 -2.33
CA ALA A 16 -4.65 1.32 -1.49
C ALA A 16 -4.65 2.72 -2.08
N VAL A 17 -5.75 3.10 -2.71
CA VAL A 17 -5.95 4.42 -3.32
C VAL A 17 -6.55 5.34 -2.27
N ASN A 18 -5.81 6.37 -1.88
CA ASN A 18 -6.23 7.35 -0.90
C ASN A 18 -6.81 8.56 -1.63
N ASP A 19 -8.08 8.83 -1.35
CA ASP A 19 -8.74 10.03 -1.84
C ASP A 19 -8.30 11.23 -1.01
N THR A 20 -7.86 12.29 -1.68
CA THR A 20 -7.37 13.52 -1.03
C THR A 20 -8.41 14.64 -1.06
N ASP A 21 -9.57 14.41 -1.66
CA ASP A 21 -10.65 15.39 -1.67
C ASP A 21 -11.21 15.63 -0.26
N SER A 22 -11.39 16.89 0.10
CA SER A 22 -11.99 17.30 1.39
C SER A 22 -13.42 16.76 1.57
N ALA A 23 -14.16 16.61 0.47
CA ALA A 23 -15.51 16.05 0.45
C ALA A 23 -15.56 14.56 0.82
N SER A 24 -14.53 13.79 0.48
CA SER A 24 -14.45 12.35 0.73
C SER A 24 -14.00 12.00 2.15
N LYS A 25 -13.63 13.01 2.97
CA LYS A 25 -13.12 12.85 4.35
C LYS A 25 -11.96 11.86 4.48
N GLY A 26 -11.13 11.74 3.43
CA GLY A 26 -9.95 10.88 3.43
C GLY A 26 -10.25 9.39 3.31
N LYS A 27 -11.29 8.99 2.60
CA LYS A 27 -11.59 7.58 2.31
C LYS A 27 -10.45 6.93 1.50
N SER A 28 -10.27 5.63 1.71
CA SER A 28 -9.29 4.81 0.99
C SER A 28 -9.97 3.60 0.38
N TYR A 29 -9.63 3.32 -0.86
CA TYR A 29 -10.20 2.23 -1.64
C TYR A 29 -9.14 1.18 -1.94
N SER A 30 -9.51 -0.10 -1.84
CA SER A 30 -8.59 -1.21 -2.11
C SER A 30 -8.86 -1.79 -3.50
N VAL A 31 -7.86 -1.76 -4.36
CA VAL A 31 -7.92 -2.20 -5.76
C VAL A 31 -6.82 -3.22 -6.01
N GLU A 32 -7.10 -4.27 -6.78
CA GLU A 32 -6.07 -5.19 -7.25
C GLU A 32 -5.56 -4.76 -8.63
N ILE A 33 -4.23 -4.84 -8.79
CA ILE A 33 -3.53 -4.58 -10.06
C ILE A 33 -2.91 -5.90 -10.51
N LYS A 34 -3.34 -6.41 -11.66
CA LYS A 34 -2.94 -7.71 -12.21
C LYS A 34 -2.46 -7.59 -13.67
N GLY A 35 -1.93 -8.69 -14.18
CA GLY A 35 -1.64 -8.86 -15.60
C GLY A 35 -0.68 -7.81 -16.18
N ALA A 36 -1.05 -7.24 -17.33
CA ALA A 36 -0.22 -6.25 -18.02
C ALA A 36 0.02 -4.98 -17.17
N ASN A 37 -0.99 -4.57 -16.41
CA ASN A 37 -0.92 -3.38 -15.55
C ASN A 37 0.12 -3.52 -14.44
N TYR A 38 0.34 -4.74 -13.94
CA TYR A 38 1.38 -5.04 -12.95
C TYR A 38 2.77 -4.61 -13.43
N ASN A 39 3.10 -4.87 -14.70
CA ASN A 39 4.42 -4.57 -15.26
C ASN A 39 4.70 -3.07 -15.34
N HIS A 40 3.67 -2.22 -15.47
CA HIS A 40 3.81 -0.76 -15.49
C HIS A 40 4.31 -0.18 -14.17
N PHE A 41 4.10 -0.89 -13.06
CA PHE A 41 4.55 -0.45 -11.75
C PHE A 41 5.96 -0.93 -11.40
N LEU A 42 6.44 -1.99 -12.04
CA LEU A 42 7.78 -2.51 -11.77
C LEU A 42 8.85 -1.47 -12.13
N GLY A 43 9.81 -1.28 -11.22
CA GLY A 43 10.89 -0.30 -11.38
C GLY A 43 10.54 1.14 -11.04
N LYS A 44 9.25 1.49 -10.89
CA LYS A 44 8.84 2.82 -10.42
C LYS A 44 9.23 3.04 -8.96
N LYS A 45 9.34 4.30 -8.58
CA LYS A 45 9.83 4.71 -7.25
C LYS A 45 8.72 5.41 -6.45
N ILE A 46 8.93 5.47 -5.15
CA ILE A 46 8.11 6.32 -4.27
C ILE A 46 8.27 7.77 -4.71
N GLY A 47 7.15 8.45 -4.95
CA GLY A 47 7.08 9.81 -5.48
C GLY A 47 6.71 9.90 -6.94
N ASP A 48 6.89 8.82 -7.72
CA ASP A 48 6.51 8.80 -9.13
C ASP A 48 4.99 8.92 -9.29
N VAL A 49 4.61 9.54 -10.40
CA VAL A 49 3.23 9.73 -10.81
C VAL A 49 2.88 8.67 -11.87
N VAL A 50 1.69 8.12 -11.77
CA VAL A 50 1.16 7.10 -12.69
C VAL A 50 -0.27 7.43 -13.08
N ASP A 51 -0.64 7.06 -14.31
CA ASP A 51 -2.01 7.21 -14.77
C ASP A 51 -2.92 6.17 -14.12
N GLY A 52 -4.10 6.59 -13.73
CA GLY A 52 -5.10 5.73 -13.09
C GLY A 52 -5.63 4.62 -13.99
N GLN A 53 -5.46 4.73 -15.33
CA GLN A 53 -5.84 3.67 -16.25
C GLN A 53 -5.17 2.32 -15.95
N PHE A 54 -4.00 2.32 -15.29
CA PHE A 54 -3.27 1.11 -14.88
C PHE A 54 -3.73 0.59 -13.52
N VAL A 55 -4.69 1.24 -12.86
CA VAL A 55 -5.22 0.84 -11.55
C VAL A 55 -6.68 0.43 -11.69
N GLY A 56 -6.96 -0.84 -11.39
CA GLY A 56 -8.28 -1.44 -11.57
C GLY A 56 -8.47 -2.06 -12.95
N GLU A 57 -9.51 -2.84 -13.09
CA GLU A 57 -9.90 -3.52 -14.33
C GLU A 57 -11.38 -3.25 -14.63
N GLY A 58 -11.74 -3.13 -15.92
CA GLY A 58 -13.10 -2.94 -16.36
C GLY A 58 -13.77 -1.70 -15.76
N ASP A 59 -14.92 -1.89 -15.12
CA ASP A 59 -15.73 -0.80 -14.54
C ASP A 59 -15.06 -0.11 -13.35
N GLN A 60 -14.07 -0.75 -12.72
CA GLN A 60 -13.30 -0.21 -11.58
C GLN A 60 -12.01 0.49 -12.03
N SER A 61 -11.81 0.68 -13.33
CA SER A 61 -10.66 1.41 -13.85
C SER A 61 -10.74 2.90 -13.48
N LEU A 62 -9.64 3.43 -12.97
CA LEU A 62 -9.49 4.85 -12.57
C LEU A 62 -9.10 5.74 -13.75
N LEU A 63 -9.78 5.58 -14.88
CA LEU A 63 -9.50 6.35 -16.09
C LEU A 63 -9.65 7.86 -15.84
N GLY A 64 -8.64 8.61 -16.23
CA GLY A 64 -8.60 10.08 -16.06
C GLY A 64 -8.13 10.54 -14.68
N TYR A 65 -7.74 9.61 -13.79
CA TYR A 65 -7.09 9.94 -12.53
C TYR A 65 -5.57 9.96 -12.69
N THR A 66 -4.94 10.90 -11.99
CA THR A 66 -3.48 10.93 -11.84
C THR A 66 -3.14 10.57 -10.40
N LEU A 67 -2.32 9.52 -10.24
CA LEU A 67 -2.01 8.94 -8.94
C LEU A 67 -0.52 9.05 -8.63
N GLN A 68 -0.16 9.37 -7.39
CA GLN A 68 1.21 9.38 -6.91
C GLN A 68 1.48 8.19 -5.99
N ILE A 69 2.60 7.51 -6.20
CA ILE A 69 3.07 6.43 -5.34
C ILE A 69 3.63 7.03 -4.04
N THR A 70 2.99 6.74 -2.90
CA THR A 70 3.41 7.26 -1.59
C THR A 70 4.21 6.25 -0.78
N GLY A 71 4.10 4.97 -1.10
CA GLY A 71 4.82 3.90 -0.41
C GLY A 71 4.22 2.54 -0.67
N GLY A 72 4.61 1.58 0.16
CA GLY A 72 4.11 0.22 0.06
C GLY A 72 4.76 -0.71 1.08
N SER A 73 4.49 -2.00 0.92
CA SER A 73 5.13 -3.06 1.70
C SER A 73 5.32 -4.33 0.87
N ASP A 74 6.25 -5.15 1.29
CA ASP A 74 6.49 -6.45 0.68
C ASP A 74 5.50 -7.52 1.18
N LYS A 75 5.65 -8.76 0.66
CA LYS A 75 4.85 -9.94 1.05
C LYS A 75 4.96 -10.26 2.55
N THR A 76 6.05 -9.85 3.21
CA THR A 76 6.28 -10.06 4.65
C THR A 76 5.83 -8.88 5.50
N GLY A 77 5.24 -7.84 4.89
CA GLY A 77 4.83 -6.63 5.57
C GLY A 77 5.97 -5.65 5.87
N THR A 78 7.17 -5.85 5.30
CA THR A 78 8.28 -4.91 5.45
C THR A 78 7.98 -3.63 4.68
N PRO A 79 7.95 -2.45 5.32
CA PRO A 79 7.60 -1.21 4.66
C PRO A 79 8.71 -0.71 3.74
N MET A 80 8.30 -0.01 2.68
CA MET A 80 9.20 0.74 1.81
C MET A 80 9.53 2.11 2.41
N ARG A 81 10.72 2.62 2.09
CA ARG A 81 11.18 3.97 2.49
C ARG A 81 11.74 4.72 1.29
N SER A 82 11.42 6.01 1.20
CA SER A 82 11.86 6.88 0.11
C SER A 82 13.34 7.23 0.15
N ASP A 83 13.93 7.24 1.34
CA ASP A 83 15.35 7.58 1.58
C ASP A 83 16.33 6.43 1.32
N ILE A 84 15.84 5.22 1.08
CA ILE A 84 16.66 4.04 0.77
C ILE A 84 16.54 3.74 -0.72
N ALA A 85 17.65 3.85 -1.44
CA ALA A 85 17.69 3.57 -2.87
C ALA A 85 17.57 2.06 -3.16
N GLY A 86 16.94 1.74 -4.32
CA GLY A 86 16.80 0.37 -4.81
C GLY A 86 15.57 -0.35 -4.28
N GLY A 87 15.46 -1.64 -4.59
CA GLY A 87 14.31 -2.49 -4.20
C GLY A 87 14.63 -3.54 -3.13
N ASN A 88 15.89 -3.64 -2.70
CA ASN A 88 16.33 -4.67 -1.79
C ASN A 88 15.92 -4.40 -0.34
N ARG A 89 15.79 -5.48 0.44
CA ARG A 89 15.52 -5.41 1.87
C ARG A 89 16.81 -5.17 2.63
N GLN A 90 16.85 -4.10 3.43
CA GLN A 90 18.03 -3.67 4.18
C GLN A 90 17.71 -3.47 5.66
N ALA A 91 18.69 -3.78 6.53
CA ALA A 91 18.58 -3.54 7.96
C ALA A 91 19.20 -2.17 8.29
N VAL A 92 18.35 -1.22 8.70
CA VAL A 92 18.75 0.16 8.98
C VAL A 92 18.54 0.48 10.46
N LEU A 93 19.48 1.20 11.08
CA LEU A 93 19.31 1.73 12.43
C LEU A 93 18.44 2.99 12.35
N VAL A 94 17.25 2.91 12.94
CA VAL A 94 16.25 3.98 12.85
C VAL A 94 15.84 4.50 14.22
N THR A 95 15.53 5.78 14.24
CA THR A 95 14.81 6.47 15.33
C THR A 95 13.31 6.49 15.02
N GLN A 96 12.55 7.20 15.80
CA GLN A 96 11.12 7.38 15.51
C GLN A 96 10.91 8.03 14.13
N GLY A 97 10.03 7.42 13.33
CA GLY A 97 9.68 7.90 11.98
C GLY A 97 8.88 6.88 11.21
N VAL A 98 8.91 7.00 9.88
CA VAL A 98 8.21 6.08 8.98
C VAL A 98 8.65 4.63 9.23
N GLY A 99 7.67 3.75 9.47
CA GLY A 99 7.88 2.33 9.72
C GLY A 99 8.39 1.96 11.11
N TYR A 100 8.69 2.95 11.99
CA TYR A 100 9.09 2.69 13.37
C TYR A 100 8.54 3.72 14.35
N LYS A 101 7.67 3.28 15.27
CA LYS A 101 6.98 4.16 16.24
C LYS A 101 7.77 4.44 17.53
N ALA A 102 8.98 3.87 17.70
CA ALA A 102 9.85 4.05 18.87
C ALA A 102 9.18 3.74 20.22
N HIS A 103 8.45 2.62 20.28
CA HIS A 103 7.87 2.18 21.53
C HIS A 103 8.71 1.05 22.16
N LYS A 104 8.91 1.11 23.47
CA LYS A 104 9.39 0.00 24.28
C LYS A 104 8.18 -0.67 24.96
N LEU A 105 8.07 -1.98 24.76
CA LEU A 105 7.05 -2.79 25.41
C LEU A 105 7.61 -3.34 26.69
N VAL A 106 6.94 -3.10 27.81
CA VAL A 106 7.32 -3.63 29.14
C VAL A 106 6.12 -4.34 29.73
N LYS A 107 6.30 -5.62 30.09
CA LYS A 107 5.28 -6.39 30.80
C LYS A 107 5.45 -6.18 32.30
N LYS A 108 4.43 -5.62 32.97
CA LYS A 108 4.38 -5.45 34.43
C LYS A 108 3.08 -6.02 34.96
N LYS A 109 3.13 -6.87 35.99
CA LYS A 109 1.93 -7.47 36.64
C LYS A 109 0.92 -8.04 35.65
N GLY A 110 1.38 -8.80 34.65
CA GLY A 110 0.54 -9.39 33.61
C GLY A 110 0.05 -8.45 32.50
N LYS A 111 0.18 -7.13 32.67
CA LYS A 111 -0.24 -6.11 31.70
C LYS A 111 0.92 -5.63 30.84
N LEU A 112 0.66 -5.36 29.57
CA LEU A 112 1.62 -4.84 28.60
C LEU A 112 1.51 -3.32 28.52
N TYR A 113 2.61 -2.63 28.85
CA TYR A 113 2.69 -1.17 28.79
C TYR A 113 3.57 -0.76 27.61
N ARG A 114 3.19 0.31 26.91
CA ARG A 114 3.93 0.94 25.82
C ARG A 114 4.51 2.26 26.30
N TYR A 115 5.83 2.31 26.41
CA TYR A 115 6.54 3.54 26.75
C TYR A 115 7.20 4.12 25.51
N ARG A 116 7.13 5.44 25.39
CA ARG A 116 7.79 6.22 24.34
C ARG A 116 8.92 7.02 24.98
N TYR A 117 10.13 6.84 24.45
CA TYR A 117 11.30 7.59 24.90
C TYR A 117 11.92 8.31 23.72
N ASN A 118 12.40 9.53 23.96
CA ASN A 118 13.19 10.25 22.96
C ASN A 118 14.54 9.52 22.79
N GLY A 119 15.00 9.42 21.54
CA GLY A 119 16.30 8.82 21.23
C GLY A 119 16.33 7.28 21.16
N ILE A 120 15.19 6.58 21.33
CA ILE A 120 15.17 5.12 21.10
C ILE A 120 15.58 4.84 19.66
N ARG A 121 16.61 4.02 19.51
CA ARG A 121 17.07 3.51 18.21
C ARG A 121 16.88 2.00 18.18
N LYS A 122 16.51 1.48 17.00
CA LYS A 122 16.42 0.04 16.77
C LYS A 122 16.77 -0.28 15.33
N ARG A 123 17.48 -1.39 15.12
CA ARG A 123 17.71 -1.92 13.79
C ARG A 123 16.41 -2.57 13.31
N ARG A 124 15.91 -2.10 12.16
CA ARG A 124 14.68 -2.58 11.51
C ARG A 124 14.96 -2.85 10.05
N TYR A 125 14.24 -3.80 9.48
CA TYR A 125 14.27 -4.07 8.06
C TYR A 125 13.31 -3.13 7.32
N PHE A 126 13.80 -2.58 6.23
CA PHE A 126 13.04 -1.78 5.28
C PHE A 126 13.34 -2.22 3.86
N ARG A 127 12.39 -1.99 2.97
CA ARG A 127 12.60 -2.05 1.52
C ARG A 127 13.01 -0.67 1.02
N GLY A 128 13.76 -0.67 -0.07
CA GLY A 128 14.10 0.57 -0.76
C GLY A 128 12.87 1.22 -1.43
N ASN A 129 13.12 2.31 -2.11
CA ASN A 129 12.09 3.14 -2.74
C ASN A 129 11.56 2.58 -4.06
N THR A 130 12.19 1.54 -4.62
CA THR A 130 11.84 0.99 -5.94
C THR A 130 10.91 -0.22 -5.79
N ILE A 131 9.83 -0.24 -6.58
CA ILE A 131 8.86 -1.33 -6.63
C ILE A 131 9.48 -2.53 -7.34
N THR A 132 9.37 -3.69 -6.72
CA THR A 132 9.88 -4.98 -7.22
C THR A 132 8.79 -6.04 -7.18
N GLN A 133 9.09 -7.22 -7.72
CA GLN A 133 8.19 -8.39 -7.69
C GLN A 133 7.85 -8.88 -6.28
N ASP A 134 8.67 -8.54 -5.28
CA ASP A 134 8.42 -8.87 -3.88
C ASP A 134 7.43 -7.90 -3.22
N THR A 135 7.20 -6.73 -3.81
CA THR A 135 6.21 -5.78 -3.32
C THR A 135 4.82 -6.41 -3.44
N ARG A 136 4.00 -6.28 -2.42
CA ARG A 136 2.63 -6.81 -2.42
C ARG A 136 1.59 -5.72 -2.30
N GLN A 137 1.84 -4.73 -1.46
CA GLN A 137 0.93 -3.60 -1.28
C GLN A 137 1.57 -2.32 -1.78
N LEU A 138 0.78 -1.52 -2.50
CA LEU A 138 1.13 -0.18 -2.93
C LEU A 138 0.15 0.82 -2.32
N ASN A 139 0.67 1.95 -1.86
CA ASN A 139 -0.13 3.07 -1.38
C ASN A 139 -0.06 4.17 -2.43
N LEU A 140 -1.22 4.52 -2.97
CA LEU A 140 -1.40 5.54 -3.99
C LEU A 140 -2.20 6.70 -3.40
N LYS A 141 -1.92 7.90 -3.83
CA LYS A 141 -2.63 9.11 -3.46
C LYS A 141 -3.14 9.78 -4.74
N VAL A 142 -4.38 10.22 -4.74
CA VAL A 142 -4.93 11.00 -5.84
C VAL A 142 -4.25 12.36 -5.89
N VAL A 143 -3.73 12.74 -7.05
CA VAL A 143 -3.19 14.08 -7.36
C VAL A 143 -4.21 14.88 -8.14
N GLU A 144 -4.78 14.28 -9.18
CA GLU A 144 -5.83 14.86 -10.00
C GLU A 144 -7.00 13.88 -10.07
N SER A 145 -8.20 14.41 -9.87
CA SER A 145 -9.43 13.60 -9.88
C SER A 145 -9.96 13.46 -11.30
N GLY A 146 -10.46 12.28 -11.64
CA GLY A 146 -11.12 12.00 -12.90
C GLY A 146 -12.56 12.51 -12.94
N LYS A 147 -13.26 12.22 -14.05
CA LYS A 147 -14.65 12.63 -14.26
C LYS A 147 -15.66 11.94 -13.33
N LYS A 148 -15.41 10.68 -12.95
CA LYS A 148 -16.27 9.89 -12.05
C LYS A 148 -15.70 9.96 -10.65
N LYS A 149 -16.51 10.11 -9.62
CA LYS A 149 -16.06 10.09 -8.21
C LYS A 149 -15.64 8.68 -7.79
N LEU A 150 -14.63 8.56 -6.92
CA LEU A 150 -14.16 7.27 -6.39
C LEU A 150 -15.26 6.53 -5.62
N ALA A 151 -16.14 7.23 -4.92
CA ALA A 151 -17.25 6.64 -4.19
C ALA A 151 -18.24 5.92 -5.11
N ASP A 152 -18.43 6.40 -6.34
CA ASP A 152 -19.34 5.80 -7.31
C ASP A 152 -18.70 4.55 -7.97
N LEU A 153 -17.36 4.56 -8.14
CA LEU A 153 -16.60 3.43 -8.68
C LEU A 153 -16.44 2.28 -7.67
N PHE A 154 -16.39 2.61 -6.37
CA PHE A 154 -16.22 1.64 -5.28
C PHE A 154 -17.31 1.80 -4.24
N PRO A 155 -18.55 1.32 -4.51
CA PRO A 155 -19.61 1.37 -3.52
C PRO A 155 -19.21 0.55 -2.27
N ASP A 156 -19.41 1.14 -1.09
CA ASP A 156 -19.07 0.51 0.19
C ASP A 156 -19.78 -0.85 0.34
N LYS A 157 -19.03 -1.90 0.61
CA LYS A 157 -19.55 -3.26 0.85
C LYS A 157 -20.25 -3.42 2.22
N GLU A 158 -20.63 -2.33 2.88
CA GLU A 158 -21.20 -2.37 4.24
C GLU A 158 -22.65 -2.86 4.31
N GLY A 159 -23.30 -3.20 3.19
CA GLY A 159 -24.70 -3.61 3.14
C GLY A 159 -25.01 -5.10 3.35
N LYS A 160 -24.01 -6.01 3.48
CA LYS A 160 -24.27 -7.47 3.46
C LYS A 160 -24.08 -8.23 4.79
N LYS A 161 -23.92 -7.57 5.94
CA LYS A 161 -23.75 -8.25 7.24
C LYS A 161 -24.85 -7.95 8.27
N LYS A 162 -26.04 -7.49 7.87
CA LYS A 162 -27.19 -7.28 8.79
C LYS A 162 -28.46 -8.00 8.34
N GLY A 163 -28.35 -9.18 7.77
CA GLY A 163 -29.51 -9.90 7.25
C GLY A 163 -29.52 -11.40 7.47
N GLU A 164 -28.73 -11.93 8.43
CA GLU A 164 -28.71 -13.40 8.62
C GLU A 164 -28.50 -13.78 10.10
N SER A 165 -29.34 -13.24 10.97
CA SER A 165 -29.47 -13.76 12.34
C SER A 165 -30.84 -13.39 12.95
N ASP A 166 -31.94 -13.81 12.29
CA ASP A 166 -33.24 -13.91 12.93
C ASP A 166 -34.12 -14.83 12.06
N GLU A 167 -33.87 -16.13 12.18
CA GLU A 167 -34.83 -17.21 11.91
C GLU A 167 -34.19 -18.55 12.30
N SER A 168 -34.29 -18.90 13.55
CA SER A 168 -34.50 -20.26 14.07
C SER A 168 -34.73 -20.25 15.57
#